data_abee1d470d690968c4f5d19aaf45580c
#
_entry.id   abee1d470d690968c4f5d19aaf45580c
#
_cell.length_a   1.000
_cell.length_b   1.000
_cell.length_c   1.000
_cell.angle_alpha   90.00
_cell.angle_beta   90.00
_cell.angle_gamma   90.00
#
_symmetry.space_group_name_H-M   'P 1'
#
loop_
_entity.id
_entity.type
_entity.pdbx_description
1 polymer ?
#
loop_
_entity_poly.entity_id
_entity_poly.type
_entity_poly.pdbx_seq_one_letter_code
_entity_poly.pdbx_strand_id
1 'polypeptide(L)'
;MNLLSIEHLSKSYSRRQLFDDTSFFLQEGEKVGIIGINGTGKSTLLKIMAGLEETDEGTVTKANHAVIAYLPQHPIFDPEMTALDCVLAGHRELSGPESGQTEKRDHQDEAALVTKAKTMLTKLGVSNFDQKSGELSGGQRKRLALVSVLLKEADILLLDEPTNHLDHEMADWLEEQLKQRKEALVMITHDRYFLDSVCNRIAEVDKGKLYSYDTNYAGYLELKAQREEMAQATELKRQNILRTELAWVQRGARARSTKQKARLERYEELKNRKAPETDGQVELGSISTRLGRTTLEARHVEKGYGDRILIHDFSYIFLKNDRVAFIGANGCGKTTLMKLLTGKEQPDSGEIIVGQTVKIGYYAQEVTHMDPNMRVIDYVREVAEFVPTTEGSVSAAKMLERFLFEGSEQYTEIGRLSGGEKRRLNLLRVLMGAPNVLILDEPTNDLDITTLTVLEDYLDHFEGIVIIVSHDRYFLDRTVSRIFAFEEGGHLQQYEGNYSDYALRKSMETQEFDSITEAGNGGRKETSGERGESARATWKKPARKLKFTYQEQKDYDTIEQEMADLEDLVCRLDEDILKAATDFVRLNELSKQKEEASAKLEEKMERWMYLEEKAARIEAGELEENTENE
;
A
#
# COMPACT_ATOMS: atom_id res chain seq x y z
N MET A 1 25.22 15.24 0.49
CA MET A 1 25.87 15.44 1.82
C MET A 1 25.17 14.51 2.81
N ASN A 2 25.92 13.90 3.81
CA ASN A 2 25.24 13.06 4.82
C ASN A 2 24.63 13.98 5.88
N LEU A 3 23.32 13.92 6.07
CA LEU A 3 22.58 14.75 7.02
C LEU A 3 22.38 14.07 8.38
N LEU A 4 22.18 12.73 8.38
CA LEU A 4 21.95 11.94 9.59
C LEU A 4 22.61 10.58 9.44
N SER A 5 23.34 10.15 10.46
CA SER A 5 23.92 8.81 10.59
C SER A 5 23.47 8.17 11.88
N ILE A 6 23.01 6.95 11.81
CA ILE A 6 22.77 6.08 12.95
C ILE A 6 23.68 4.87 12.78
N GLU A 7 24.53 4.59 13.75
CA GLU A 7 25.49 3.49 13.70
C GLU A 7 25.33 2.59 14.92
N HIS A 8 25.29 1.29 14.68
CA HIS A 8 25.21 0.24 15.72
C HIS A 8 24.01 0.41 16.67
N LEU A 9 22.84 0.82 16.13
CA LEU A 9 21.63 1.02 16.91
C LEU A 9 21.13 -0.28 17.51
N SER A 10 21.03 -0.33 18.84
CA SER A 10 20.30 -1.34 19.59
C SER A 10 19.28 -0.66 20.49
N LYS A 11 18.06 -1.16 20.50
CA LYS A 11 16.96 -0.67 21.33
C LYS A 11 16.04 -1.80 21.74
N SER A 12 15.69 -1.84 23.02
CA SER A 12 14.74 -2.82 23.56
C SER A 12 13.76 -2.17 24.52
N TYR A 13 12.52 -2.67 24.51
CA TYR A 13 11.51 -2.34 25.52
C TYR A 13 11.14 -3.58 26.31
N SER A 14 11.37 -3.53 27.61
CA SER A 14 11.04 -4.60 28.58
C SER A 14 11.63 -5.97 28.17
N ARG A 15 11.01 -6.71 27.26
CA ARG A 15 11.44 -8.03 26.78
C ARG A 15 11.50 -8.15 25.27
N ARG A 16 11.07 -7.11 24.53
CA ARG A 16 11.04 -7.10 23.06
C ARG A 16 12.21 -6.25 22.55
N GLN A 17 13.13 -6.89 21.85
CA GLN A 17 14.20 -6.22 21.12
C GLN A 17 13.60 -5.63 19.83
N LEU A 18 13.72 -4.32 19.65
CA LEU A 18 13.23 -3.62 18.47
C LEU A 18 14.29 -3.52 17.39
N PHE A 19 15.54 -3.22 17.82
CA PHE A 19 16.70 -3.09 16.93
C PHE A 19 17.87 -3.87 17.51
N ASP A 20 18.63 -4.52 16.64
CA ASP A 20 19.80 -5.33 16.97
C ASP A 20 20.94 -4.99 16.01
N ASP A 21 21.88 -4.15 16.48
CA ASP A 21 23.07 -3.71 15.73
C ASP A 21 22.73 -3.25 14.30
N THR A 22 21.84 -2.25 14.18
CA THR A 22 21.40 -1.71 12.89
C THR A 22 22.03 -0.37 12.60
N SER A 23 22.26 -0.07 11.31
CA SER A 23 22.79 1.21 10.87
C SER A 23 21.92 1.82 9.80
N PHE A 24 21.77 3.16 9.82
CA PHE A 24 20.98 3.91 8.86
C PHE A 24 21.67 5.24 8.53
N PHE A 25 21.69 5.58 7.26
CA PHE A 25 22.28 6.81 6.76
C PHE A 25 21.28 7.56 5.90
N LEU A 26 21.19 8.88 6.05
CA LEU A 26 20.32 9.74 5.28
C LEU A 26 21.14 10.82 4.59
N GLN A 27 21.02 10.89 3.27
CA GLN A 27 21.69 11.90 2.45
C GLN A 27 20.74 13.03 2.08
N GLU A 28 21.32 14.15 1.68
CA GLU A 28 20.57 15.31 1.19
C GLU A 28 19.74 14.92 -0.06
N GLY A 29 18.46 15.31 -0.07
CA GLY A 29 17.54 15.04 -1.18
C GLY A 29 17.01 13.60 -1.26
N GLU A 30 17.43 12.69 -0.37
CA GLU A 30 16.84 11.36 -0.28
C GLU A 30 15.41 11.40 0.29
N LYS A 31 14.53 10.59 -0.30
CA LYS A 31 13.17 10.40 0.17
C LYS A 31 12.97 8.93 0.52
N VAL A 32 13.02 8.65 1.82
CA VAL A 32 13.04 7.29 2.36
C VAL A 32 11.68 6.92 2.92
N GLY A 33 11.09 5.82 2.44
CA GLY A 33 9.92 5.20 3.03
C GLY A 33 10.31 4.10 4.02
N ILE A 34 9.88 4.18 5.28
CA ILE A 34 10.09 3.13 6.28
C ILE A 34 8.87 2.22 6.31
N ILE A 35 9.09 0.94 6.09
CA ILE A 35 8.05 -0.09 6.10
C ILE A 35 8.39 -1.21 7.08
N GLY A 36 7.40 -2.02 7.42
CA GLY A 36 7.54 -3.18 8.33
C GLY A 36 6.25 -3.44 9.10
N ILE A 37 6.20 -4.58 9.77
CA ILE A 37 5.04 -5.02 10.57
C ILE A 37 4.78 -4.03 11.72
N ASN A 38 3.53 -3.90 12.15
CA ASN A 38 3.20 -3.05 13.30
C ASN A 38 3.85 -3.57 14.59
N GLY A 39 4.37 -2.63 15.38
CA GLY A 39 5.09 -2.96 16.63
C GLY A 39 6.58 -3.28 16.43
N THR A 40 7.16 -3.24 15.23
CA THR A 40 8.60 -3.47 14.99
C THR A 40 9.51 -2.29 15.35
N GLY A 41 8.94 -1.15 15.76
CA GLY A 41 9.74 0.01 16.21
C GLY A 41 9.89 1.14 15.18
N LYS A 42 9.12 1.16 14.09
CA LYS A 42 9.18 2.21 13.06
C LYS A 42 9.09 3.63 13.64
N SER A 43 8.04 3.93 14.42
CA SER A 43 7.86 5.24 15.08
C SER A 43 8.94 5.52 16.12
N THR A 44 9.48 4.50 16.79
CA THR A 44 10.63 4.62 17.69
C THR A 44 11.88 5.07 16.92
N LEU A 45 12.11 4.49 15.73
CA LEU A 45 13.22 4.91 14.87
C LEU A 45 13.11 6.40 14.47
N LEU A 46 11.92 6.86 14.07
CA LEU A 46 11.69 8.29 13.78
C LEU A 46 11.92 9.18 15.00
N LYS A 47 11.50 8.77 16.20
CA LYS A 47 11.74 9.51 17.44
C LYS A 47 13.23 9.59 17.77
N ILE A 48 13.97 8.50 17.56
CA ILE A 48 15.42 8.47 17.73
C ILE A 48 16.08 9.44 16.72
N MET A 49 15.68 9.43 15.45
CA MET A 49 16.15 10.38 14.43
C MET A 49 15.84 11.84 14.81
N ALA A 50 14.67 12.08 15.40
CA ALA A 50 14.26 13.40 15.86
C ALA A 50 15.00 13.85 17.16
N GLY A 51 15.73 12.94 17.82
CA GLY A 51 16.37 13.21 19.11
C GLY A 51 15.39 13.26 20.29
N LEU A 52 14.19 12.72 20.13
CA LEU A 52 13.15 12.66 21.17
C LEU A 52 13.24 11.40 22.03
N GLU A 53 14.02 10.42 21.59
CA GLU A 53 14.23 9.16 22.30
C GLU A 53 15.70 8.74 22.21
N GLU A 54 16.24 8.26 23.33
CA GLU A 54 17.63 7.81 23.43
C GLU A 54 17.77 6.35 22.98
N THR A 55 18.91 6.00 22.44
CA THR A 55 19.30 4.63 22.08
C THR A 55 19.84 3.91 23.30
N ASP A 56 19.67 2.56 23.38
CA ASP A 56 20.30 1.76 24.43
C ASP A 56 21.79 1.56 24.11
N GLU A 57 22.13 1.32 22.82
CA GLU A 57 23.49 1.26 22.31
C GLU A 57 23.52 1.94 20.92
N GLY A 58 24.71 2.35 20.50
CA GLY A 58 24.94 3.01 19.22
C GLY A 58 25.00 4.53 19.32
N THR A 59 25.24 5.18 18.18
CA THR A 59 25.41 6.63 18.08
C THR A 59 24.52 7.21 16.99
N VAL A 60 23.91 8.37 17.30
CA VAL A 60 23.16 9.17 16.32
C VAL A 60 23.93 10.46 16.07
N THR A 61 24.41 10.64 14.86
CA THR A 61 25.16 11.83 14.46
C THR A 61 24.37 12.62 13.44
N LYS A 62 24.14 13.88 13.72
CA LYS A 62 23.44 14.84 12.87
C LYS A 62 24.46 15.86 12.30
N ALA A 63 24.24 16.26 11.04
CA ALA A 63 25.03 17.33 10.44
C ALA A 63 24.92 18.63 11.26
N ASN A 64 26.03 19.39 11.37
CA ASN A 64 26.01 20.66 12.08
C ASN A 64 24.94 21.58 11.47
N HIS A 65 24.10 22.16 12.34
CA HIS A 65 23.01 23.08 11.98
C HIS A 65 21.83 22.46 11.19
N ALA A 66 21.78 21.13 10.95
CA ALA A 66 20.63 20.52 10.30
C ALA A 66 19.38 20.66 11.18
N VAL A 67 18.33 21.23 10.61
CA VAL A 67 17.03 21.43 11.26
C VAL A 67 16.14 20.23 10.91
N ILE A 68 15.56 19.61 11.94
CA ILE A 68 14.64 18.47 11.78
C ILE A 68 13.22 18.94 12.11
N ALA A 69 12.28 18.68 11.22
CA ALA A 69 10.86 18.82 11.49
C ALA A 69 10.22 17.43 11.60
N TYR A 70 9.50 17.18 12.70
CA TYR A 70 8.90 15.89 13.00
C TYR A 70 7.38 15.99 13.13
N LEU A 71 6.65 15.14 12.40
CA LEU A 71 5.21 14.92 12.54
C LEU A 71 4.98 13.63 13.34
N PRO A 72 4.47 13.71 14.58
CA PRO A 72 4.12 12.51 15.35
C PRO A 72 2.81 11.88 14.88
N GLN A 73 2.64 10.59 15.13
CA GLN A 73 1.39 9.86 14.85
C GLN A 73 0.18 10.47 15.58
N HIS A 74 0.37 10.91 16.85
CA HIS A 74 -0.65 11.56 17.68
C HIS A 74 -0.15 12.92 18.14
N PRO A 75 -0.46 14.00 17.39
CA PRO A 75 -0.08 15.35 17.79
C PRO A 75 -0.89 15.85 18.99
N ILE A 76 -0.21 16.54 19.89
CA ILE A 76 -0.81 17.16 21.09
C ILE A 76 -0.71 18.66 20.93
N PHE A 77 -1.82 19.36 21.07
CA PHE A 77 -1.91 20.82 21.08
C PHE A 77 -2.55 21.29 22.37
N ASP A 78 -2.28 22.55 22.74
CA ASP A 78 -3.00 23.21 23.82
C ASP A 78 -4.48 23.37 23.42
N PRO A 79 -5.46 22.82 24.18
CA PRO A 79 -6.87 22.84 23.82
C PRO A 79 -7.47 24.25 23.63
N GLU A 80 -6.87 25.28 24.25
CA GLU A 80 -7.37 26.65 24.21
C GLU A 80 -6.84 27.44 22.96
N MET A 81 -5.81 26.97 22.29
CA MET A 81 -5.26 27.63 21.10
C MET A 81 -6.19 27.47 19.90
N THR A 82 -6.23 28.51 19.04
CA THR A 82 -6.95 28.41 17.75
C THR A 82 -6.20 27.53 16.76
N ALA A 83 -6.91 27.01 15.74
CA ALA A 83 -6.32 26.19 14.70
C ALA A 83 -5.15 26.91 14.00
N LEU A 84 -5.30 28.21 13.72
CA LEU A 84 -4.24 29.01 13.10
C LEU A 84 -3.07 29.22 14.06
N ASP A 85 -3.32 29.53 15.33
CA ASP A 85 -2.25 29.74 16.31
C ASP A 85 -1.44 28.47 16.55
N CYS A 86 -2.08 27.29 16.58
CA CYS A 86 -1.37 26.01 16.68
C CYS A 86 -0.36 25.80 15.54
N VAL A 87 -0.74 26.17 14.32
CA VAL A 87 0.13 26.04 13.15
C VAL A 87 1.28 27.03 13.23
N LEU A 88 1.03 28.29 13.61
CA LEU A 88 2.04 29.34 13.68
C LEU A 88 2.98 29.18 14.88
N ALA A 89 2.51 28.68 16.03
CA ALA A 89 3.33 28.40 17.20
C ALA A 89 4.44 27.39 16.88
N GLY A 90 4.10 26.33 16.17
CA GLY A 90 5.10 25.35 15.73
C GLY A 90 6.21 25.91 14.84
N HIS A 91 5.95 27.02 14.14
CA HIS A 91 7.00 27.74 13.37
C HIS A 91 7.85 28.65 14.29
N ARG A 92 7.26 29.26 15.33
CA ARG A 92 7.95 30.18 16.24
C ARG A 92 8.92 29.48 17.20
N GLU A 93 8.64 28.27 17.66
CA GLU A 93 9.48 27.52 18.60
C GLU A 93 10.88 27.20 18.06
N LEU A 94 11.04 27.03 16.76
CA LEU A 94 12.36 26.80 16.12
C LEU A 94 13.18 28.06 15.91
N SER A 95 12.59 29.24 16.04
CA SER A 95 13.25 30.54 15.96
C SER A 95 13.73 30.95 17.37
N GLY A 96 14.54 30.11 18.04
CA GLY A 96 14.96 30.26 19.43
C GLY A 96 15.47 31.64 19.81
N PRO A 97 15.47 32.00 21.13
CA PRO A 97 15.86 33.32 21.65
C PRO A 97 17.35 33.65 21.52
N GLU A 98 18.19 32.75 20.98
CA GLU A 98 19.64 32.93 20.89
C GLU A 98 20.14 33.68 19.64
N SER A 99 19.31 33.88 18.62
CA SER A 99 19.66 34.82 17.54
C SER A 99 19.28 36.23 17.97
N GLY A 100 20.21 36.93 18.62
CA GLY A 100 20.09 38.34 19.05
C GLY A 100 19.86 39.36 17.92
N GLN A 101 19.08 39.00 16.92
CA GLN A 101 18.55 39.83 15.83
C GLN A 101 17.04 39.88 15.91
N THR A 102 16.54 40.46 17.02
CA THR A 102 15.18 41.03 17.12
C THR A 102 15.17 42.37 16.39
N GLU A 103 15.47 42.37 15.10
CA GLU A 103 15.26 43.55 14.27
C GLU A 103 14.40 43.18 13.07
N LYS A 104 13.14 43.61 13.14
CA LYS A 104 12.21 43.78 12.01
C LYS A 104 12.15 42.59 11.06
N ARG A 105 11.59 41.45 11.48
CA ARG A 105 10.91 40.61 10.53
C ARG A 105 9.82 41.47 9.94
N ASP A 106 9.94 41.76 8.64
CA ASP A 106 8.98 42.61 7.94
C ASP A 106 7.58 42.05 8.16
N HIS A 107 6.63 42.90 8.54
CA HIS A 107 5.19 42.53 8.65
C HIS A 107 4.66 41.87 7.37
N GLN A 108 5.38 42.01 6.25
CA GLN A 108 5.09 41.34 4.98
C GLN A 108 5.38 39.84 5.01
N ASP A 109 6.48 39.40 5.66
CA ASP A 109 6.83 37.97 5.77
C ASP A 109 5.86 37.22 6.68
N GLU A 110 5.45 37.86 7.79
CA GLU A 110 4.46 37.26 8.70
C GLU A 110 3.07 37.17 8.03
N ALA A 111 2.65 38.18 7.28
CA ALA A 111 1.40 38.14 6.51
C ALA A 111 1.44 37.09 5.39
N ALA A 112 2.56 36.91 4.72
CA ALA A 112 2.76 35.87 3.72
C ALA A 112 2.68 34.46 4.33
N LEU A 113 3.31 34.27 5.50
CA LEU A 113 3.25 32.99 6.24
C LEU A 113 1.82 32.64 6.67
N VAL A 114 1.08 33.61 7.24
CA VAL A 114 -0.34 33.44 7.61
C VAL A 114 -1.18 33.09 6.39
N THR A 115 -0.95 33.74 5.25
CA THR A 115 -1.68 33.46 4.02
C THR A 115 -1.39 32.04 3.51
N LYS A 116 -0.11 31.62 3.52
CA LYS A 116 0.30 30.27 3.17
C LYS A 116 -0.32 29.22 4.10
N ALA A 117 -0.30 29.50 5.42
CA ALA A 117 -0.93 28.63 6.44
C ALA A 117 -2.42 28.43 6.15
N LYS A 118 -3.16 29.52 5.93
CA LYS A 118 -4.60 29.48 5.62
C LYS A 118 -4.90 28.72 4.34
N THR A 119 -4.09 28.93 3.28
CA THR A 119 -4.24 28.20 2.02
C THR A 119 -4.05 26.70 2.22
N MET A 120 -3.01 26.30 2.93
CA MET A 120 -2.76 24.88 3.22
C MET A 120 -3.85 24.26 4.10
N LEU A 121 -4.31 24.97 5.14
CA LEU A 121 -5.42 24.54 5.99
C LEU A 121 -6.71 24.33 5.20
N THR A 122 -7.04 25.28 4.31
CA THR A 122 -8.21 25.16 3.43
C THR A 122 -8.10 23.94 2.52
N LYS A 123 -6.95 23.70 1.91
CA LYS A 123 -6.68 22.51 1.07
C LYS A 123 -6.83 21.20 1.84
N LEU A 124 -6.49 21.20 3.12
CA LEU A 124 -6.67 20.06 4.03
C LEU A 124 -8.04 20.08 4.75
N GLY A 125 -9.04 20.82 4.24
CA GLY A 125 -10.41 20.79 4.72
C GLY A 125 -10.63 21.38 6.13
N VAL A 126 -9.76 22.30 6.56
CA VAL A 126 -9.93 23.09 7.78
C VAL A 126 -10.27 24.51 7.37
N SER A 127 -11.56 24.85 7.37
CA SER A 127 -12.08 26.16 6.93
C SER A 127 -12.27 27.15 8.08
N ASN A 128 -12.50 26.66 9.31
CA ASN A 128 -12.64 27.52 10.48
C ASN A 128 -11.30 27.64 11.22
N PHE A 129 -10.59 28.74 10.97
CA PHE A 129 -9.24 28.98 11.51
C PHE A 129 -9.27 29.41 12.99
N ASP A 130 -10.40 29.94 13.47
CA ASP A 130 -10.58 30.44 14.84
C ASP A 130 -11.12 29.36 15.78
N GLN A 131 -11.42 28.16 15.29
CA GLN A 131 -11.87 27.03 16.09
C GLN A 131 -10.76 26.57 17.03
N LYS A 132 -11.12 26.32 18.31
CA LYS A 132 -10.17 25.82 19.31
C LYS A 132 -9.72 24.40 19.01
N SER A 133 -8.45 24.10 19.23
CA SER A 133 -7.87 22.78 18.96
C SER A 133 -8.52 21.65 19.76
N GLY A 134 -9.04 21.95 20.96
CA GLY A 134 -9.77 21.02 21.81
C GLY A 134 -11.08 20.51 21.20
N GLU A 135 -11.73 21.32 20.34
CA GLU A 135 -13.00 20.99 19.67
C GLU A 135 -12.79 20.20 18.37
N LEU A 136 -11.54 20.11 17.89
CA LEU A 136 -11.21 19.44 16.64
C LEU A 136 -11.17 17.91 16.81
N SER A 137 -11.60 17.19 15.77
CA SER A 137 -11.44 15.74 15.70
C SER A 137 -9.95 15.34 15.65
N GLY A 138 -9.64 14.07 15.98
CA GLY A 138 -8.27 13.55 15.88
C GLY A 138 -7.68 13.73 14.49
N GLY A 139 -8.44 13.48 13.43
CA GLY A 139 -8.01 13.69 12.05
C GLY A 139 -7.76 15.16 11.71
N GLN A 140 -8.60 16.09 12.20
CA GLN A 140 -8.36 17.52 12.02
C GLN A 140 -7.08 17.98 12.74
N ARG A 141 -6.86 17.53 13.99
CA ARG A 141 -5.62 17.83 14.73
C ARG A 141 -4.39 17.32 13.99
N LYS A 142 -4.44 16.12 13.38
CA LYS A 142 -3.34 15.58 12.59
C LYS A 142 -3.06 16.44 11.35
N ARG A 143 -4.09 16.91 10.66
CA ARG A 143 -3.96 17.83 9.52
C ARG A 143 -3.36 19.18 9.92
N LEU A 144 -3.72 19.72 11.10
CA LEU A 144 -3.06 20.92 11.64
C LEU A 144 -1.55 20.69 11.86
N ALA A 145 -1.19 19.59 12.49
CA ALA A 145 0.21 19.23 12.72
C ALA A 145 0.98 19.07 11.41
N LEU A 146 0.37 18.44 10.40
CA LEU A 146 0.96 18.31 9.08
C LEU A 146 1.26 19.68 8.46
N VAL A 147 0.30 20.62 8.48
CA VAL A 147 0.52 21.99 7.98
C VAL A 147 1.64 22.68 8.77
N SER A 148 1.65 22.57 10.11
CA SER A 148 2.69 23.14 10.95
C SER A 148 4.08 22.63 10.57
N VAL A 149 4.22 21.33 10.28
CA VAL A 149 5.48 20.72 9.87
C VAL A 149 5.86 21.10 8.44
N LEU A 150 4.91 21.17 7.50
CA LEU A 150 5.16 21.57 6.12
C LEU A 150 5.52 23.04 5.95
N LEU A 151 5.12 23.90 6.87
CA LEU A 151 5.50 25.33 6.87
C LEU A 151 6.91 25.57 7.39
N LYS A 152 7.48 24.61 8.13
CA LYS A 152 8.85 24.74 8.67
C LYS A 152 9.89 24.65 7.56
N GLU A 153 10.88 25.53 7.62
CA GLU A 153 12.10 25.41 6.84
C GLU A 153 13.01 24.42 7.56
N ALA A 154 13.04 23.19 7.10
CA ALA A 154 13.82 22.11 7.70
C ALA A 154 14.65 21.40 6.64
N ASP A 155 15.84 20.92 7.01
CA ASP A 155 16.71 20.13 6.13
C ASP A 155 16.26 18.66 6.06
N ILE A 156 15.63 18.19 7.15
CA ILE A 156 15.12 16.83 7.29
C ILE A 156 13.67 16.88 7.74
N LEU A 157 12.80 16.22 6.98
CA LEU A 157 11.38 16.08 7.28
C LEU A 157 11.10 14.64 7.71
N LEU A 158 10.63 14.45 8.94
CA LEU A 158 10.24 13.15 9.49
C LEU A 158 8.73 13.09 9.64
N LEU A 159 8.08 12.18 8.93
CA LEU A 159 6.62 12.07 8.91
C LEU A 159 6.15 10.68 9.38
N ASP A 160 5.36 10.62 10.46
CA ASP A 160 4.77 9.38 10.98
C ASP A 160 3.31 9.27 10.54
N GLU A 161 3.03 8.39 9.58
CA GLU A 161 1.72 8.13 8.98
C GLU A 161 1.00 9.40 8.46
N PRO A 162 1.61 10.21 7.57
CA PRO A 162 1.04 11.50 7.15
C PRO A 162 -0.25 11.35 6.32
N THR A 163 -0.45 10.21 5.66
CA THR A 163 -1.61 9.93 4.79
C THR A 163 -2.86 9.49 5.54
N ASN A 164 -2.73 9.03 6.79
CA ASN A 164 -3.87 8.58 7.58
C ASN A 164 -4.87 9.73 7.82
N HIS A 165 -6.15 9.45 7.60
CA HIS A 165 -7.28 10.39 7.71
C HIS A 165 -7.32 11.50 6.65
N LEU A 166 -6.53 11.39 5.58
CA LEU A 166 -6.66 12.20 4.38
C LEU A 166 -7.61 11.51 3.40
N ASP A 167 -8.43 12.29 2.71
CA ASP A 167 -9.14 11.81 1.53
C ASP A 167 -8.25 11.89 0.28
N HIS A 168 -8.73 11.37 -0.84
CA HIS A 168 -7.93 11.29 -2.07
C HIS A 168 -7.40 12.66 -2.54
N GLU A 169 -8.23 13.71 -2.49
CA GLU A 169 -7.83 15.05 -2.95
C GLU A 169 -6.73 15.66 -2.07
N MET A 170 -6.85 15.44 -0.74
CA MET A 170 -5.83 15.88 0.23
C MET A 170 -4.53 15.09 0.07
N ALA A 171 -4.63 13.78 -0.18
CA ALA A 171 -3.47 12.92 -0.41
C ALA A 171 -2.72 13.31 -1.68
N ASP A 172 -3.43 13.59 -2.79
CA ASP A 172 -2.85 14.08 -4.05
C ASP A 172 -2.11 15.41 -3.86
N TRP A 173 -2.75 16.34 -3.14
CA TRP A 173 -2.11 17.61 -2.84
C TRP A 173 -0.84 17.43 -2.00
N LEU A 174 -0.87 16.55 -0.98
CA LEU A 174 0.30 16.27 -0.16
C LEU A 174 1.42 15.63 -0.98
N GLU A 175 1.07 14.70 -1.84
CA GLU A 175 2.01 14.03 -2.75
C GLU A 175 2.76 15.05 -3.61
N GLU A 176 2.03 15.98 -4.26
CA GLU A 176 2.64 17.04 -5.06
C GLU A 176 3.56 17.93 -4.22
N GLN A 177 3.14 18.30 -3.01
CA GLN A 177 3.96 19.11 -2.11
C GLN A 177 5.27 18.40 -1.74
N LEU A 178 5.21 17.10 -1.43
CA LEU A 178 6.41 16.33 -1.06
C LEU A 178 7.30 16.01 -2.26
N LYS A 179 6.75 15.82 -3.46
CA LYS A 179 7.53 15.64 -4.70
C LYS A 179 8.36 16.87 -5.05
N GLN A 180 7.79 18.05 -4.89
CA GLN A 180 8.46 19.32 -5.22
C GLN A 180 9.57 19.69 -4.23
N ARG A 181 9.57 19.14 -3.03
CA ARG A 181 10.58 19.42 -2.00
C ARG A 181 11.92 18.78 -2.35
N LYS A 182 13.00 19.54 -2.04
CA LYS A 182 14.40 19.12 -2.23
C LYS A 182 15.05 18.62 -0.95
N GLU A 183 14.42 18.90 0.19
CA GLU A 183 14.87 18.50 1.51
C GLU A 183 14.82 16.98 1.66
N ALA A 184 15.62 16.42 2.55
CA ALA A 184 15.57 15.00 2.86
C ALA A 184 14.25 14.66 3.58
N LEU A 185 13.62 13.57 3.16
CA LEU A 185 12.36 13.09 3.71
C LEU A 185 12.53 11.67 4.24
N VAL A 186 12.07 11.43 5.47
CA VAL A 186 11.86 10.07 5.97
C VAL A 186 10.42 9.95 6.42
N MET A 187 9.69 9.01 5.86
CA MET A 187 8.30 8.82 6.24
C MET A 187 7.94 7.35 6.51
N ILE A 188 7.07 7.16 7.49
CA ILE A 188 6.37 5.91 7.70
C ILE A 188 5.00 6.07 7.07
N THR A 189 4.64 5.18 6.16
CA THR A 189 3.27 5.10 5.64
C THR A 189 2.95 3.68 5.18
N HIS A 190 1.68 3.33 5.23
CA HIS A 190 1.15 2.07 4.70
C HIS A 190 0.49 2.26 3.33
N ASP A 191 0.44 3.49 2.83
CA ASP A 191 -0.02 3.82 1.49
C ASP A 191 1.05 3.47 0.45
N ARG A 192 0.84 2.37 -0.25
CA ARG A 192 1.78 1.81 -1.25
C ARG A 192 1.94 2.73 -2.44
N TYR A 193 0.85 3.37 -2.88
CA TYR A 193 0.88 4.32 -3.98
C TYR A 193 1.75 5.53 -3.64
N PHE A 194 1.61 6.03 -2.42
CA PHE A 194 2.41 7.15 -1.92
C PHE A 194 3.89 6.80 -1.78
N LEU A 195 4.21 5.57 -1.31
CA LEU A 195 5.58 5.05 -1.27
C LEU A 195 6.20 4.95 -2.67
N ASP A 196 5.43 4.51 -3.66
CA ASP A 196 5.92 4.34 -5.02
C ASP A 196 6.17 5.69 -5.72
N SER A 197 5.29 6.67 -5.47
CA SER A 197 5.30 7.96 -6.16
C SER A 197 6.27 8.99 -5.57
N VAL A 198 6.52 8.95 -4.25
CA VAL A 198 7.31 9.96 -3.52
C VAL A 198 8.70 9.45 -3.14
N CYS A 199 8.81 8.17 -2.72
CA CYS A 199 10.07 7.64 -2.21
C CYS A 199 10.99 7.14 -3.33
N ASN A 200 12.29 7.41 -3.16
CA ASN A 200 13.35 6.88 -4.02
C ASN A 200 14.16 5.76 -3.33
N ARG A 201 13.89 5.52 -2.04
CA ARG A 201 14.55 4.49 -1.24
C ARG A 201 13.56 3.93 -0.23
N ILE A 202 13.56 2.61 -0.05
CA ILE A 202 12.74 1.92 0.94
C ILE A 202 13.64 1.32 2.02
N ALA A 203 13.28 1.51 3.28
CA ALA A 203 13.92 0.91 4.44
C ALA A 203 12.94 -0.02 5.16
N GLU A 204 13.19 -1.33 5.09
CA GLU A 204 12.36 -2.34 5.74
C GLU A 204 12.89 -2.66 7.14
N VAL A 205 12.03 -2.55 8.15
CA VAL A 205 12.31 -3.02 9.51
C VAL A 205 11.74 -4.42 9.67
N ASP A 206 12.61 -5.42 9.71
CA ASP A 206 12.23 -6.82 9.83
C ASP A 206 13.09 -7.53 10.89
N LYS A 207 12.42 -8.16 11.88
CA LYS A 207 13.04 -8.99 12.95
C LYS A 207 14.25 -8.30 13.63
N GLY A 208 14.12 -7.01 13.93
CA GLY A 208 15.16 -6.22 14.60
C GLY A 208 16.28 -5.72 13.69
N LYS A 209 16.23 -5.98 12.40
CA LYS A 209 17.19 -5.49 11.40
C LYS A 209 16.57 -4.47 10.46
N LEU A 210 17.41 -3.64 9.88
CA LEU A 210 17.03 -2.66 8.88
C LEU A 210 17.65 -3.04 7.54
N TYR A 211 16.80 -3.27 6.54
CA TYR A 211 17.22 -3.55 5.17
C TYR A 211 16.91 -2.34 4.29
N SER A 212 17.88 -1.87 3.53
CA SER A 212 17.73 -0.70 2.67
C SER A 212 17.76 -1.10 1.21
N TYR A 213 16.82 -0.57 0.42
CA TYR A 213 16.66 -0.82 -1.00
C TYR A 213 16.60 0.53 -1.73
N ASP A 214 17.55 0.79 -2.62
CA ASP A 214 17.62 2.04 -3.38
C ASP A 214 16.68 1.97 -4.59
N THR A 215 15.38 1.91 -4.31
CA THR A 215 14.31 1.76 -5.29
C THR A 215 12.97 2.24 -4.73
N ASN A 216 11.94 2.36 -5.58
CA ASN A 216 10.56 2.60 -5.20
C ASN A 216 9.89 1.32 -4.63
N TYR A 217 8.59 1.39 -4.32
CA TYR A 217 7.87 0.27 -3.70
C TYR A 217 7.78 -0.95 -4.62
N ALA A 218 7.55 -0.77 -5.93
CA ALA A 218 7.50 -1.86 -6.89
C ALA A 218 8.82 -2.63 -6.96
N GLY A 219 9.94 -1.93 -7.13
CA GLY A 219 11.26 -2.57 -7.15
C GLY A 219 11.67 -3.19 -5.79
N TYR A 220 11.19 -2.64 -4.67
CA TYR A 220 11.37 -3.27 -3.35
C TYR A 220 10.75 -4.66 -3.28
N LEU A 221 9.53 -4.86 -3.83
CA LEU A 221 8.88 -6.17 -3.82
C LEU A 221 9.71 -7.24 -4.55
N GLU A 222 10.28 -6.88 -5.69
CA GLU A 222 11.15 -7.79 -6.46
C GLU A 222 12.43 -8.14 -5.69
N LEU A 223 13.11 -7.13 -5.15
CA LEU A 223 14.35 -7.34 -4.39
C LEU A 223 14.11 -8.10 -3.08
N LYS A 224 12.97 -7.89 -2.43
CA LYS A 224 12.56 -8.66 -1.26
C LYS A 224 12.36 -10.14 -1.61
N ALA A 225 11.61 -10.43 -2.67
CA ALA A 225 11.39 -11.80 -3.14
C ALA A 225 12.72 -12.51 -3.45
N GLN A 226 13.65 -11.85 -4.14
CA GLN A 226 14.99 -12.39 -4.40
C GLN A 226 15.78 -12.64 -3.10
N ARG A 227 15.71 -11.72 -2.13
CA ARG A 227 16.37 -11.91 -0.82
C ARG A 227 15.85 -13.14 -0.09
N GLU A 228 14.53 -13.31 -0.05
CA GLU A 228 13.87 -14.43 0.61
C GLU A 228 14.21 -15.76 -0.08
N GLU A 229 14.20 -15.80 -1.41
CA GLU A 229 14.61 -16.98 -2.18
C GLU A 229 16.08 -17.36 -1.92
N MET A 230 16.99 -16.38 -1.92
CA MET A 230 18.40 -16.60 -1.59
C MET A 230 18.57 -17.11 -0.13
N ALA A 231 17.78 -16.59 0.81
CA ALA A 231 17.82 -17.03 2.20
C ALA A 231 17.33 -18.48 2.33
N GLN A 232 16.25 -18.86 1.64
CA GLN A 232 15.74 -20.23 1.60
C GLN A 232 16.74 -21.20 0.96
N ALA A 233 17.33 -20.84 -0.17
CA ALA A 233 18.35 -21.64 -0.85
C ALA A 233 19.59 -21.85 0.04
N THR A 234 20.00 -20.80 0.77
CA THR A 234 21.13 -20.88 1.72
C THR A 234 20.80 -21.80 2.89
N GLU A 235 19.57 -21.73 3.41
CA GLU A 235 19.12 -22.60 4.51
C GLU A 235 19.04 -24.07 4.07
N LEU A 236 18.51 -24.35 2.89
CA LEU A 236 18.52 -25.71 2.32
C LEU A 236 19.95 -26.27 2.19
N LYS A 237 20.89 -25.44 1.71
CA LYS A 237 22.32 -25.81 1.65
C LYS A 237 22.86 -26.09 3.07
N ARG A 238 22.55 -25.26 4.05
CA ARG A 238 22.95 -25.46 5.46
C ARG A 238 22.41 -26.77 6.02
N GLN A 239 21.13 -27.05 5.79
CA GLN A 239 20.48 -28.29 6.26
C GLN A 239 21.12 -29.54 5.62
N ASN A 240 21.44 -29.50 4.34
CA ASN A 240 22.13 -30.59 3.65
C ASN A 240 23.54 -30.82 4.21
N ILE A 241 24.29 -29.75 4.49
CA ILE A 241 25.60 -29.84 5.16
C ILE A 241 25.43 -30.43 6.56
N LEU A 242 24.47 -29.95 7.35
CA LEU A 242 24.19 -30.46 8.70
C LEU A 242 23.83 -31.95 8.68
N ARG A 243 23.02 -32.43 7.73
CA ARG A 243 22.70 -33.86 7.57
C ARG A 243 23.97 -34.69 7.30
N THR A 244 24.83 -34.18 6.42
CA THR A 244 26.09 -34.86 6.07
C THR A 244 27.06 -34.90 7.26
N GLU A 245 27.21 -33.79 7.97
CA GLU A 245 28.06 -33.70 9.16
C GLU A 245 27.50 -34.49 10.34
N LEU A 246 26.17 -34.51 10.52
CA LEU A 246 25.51 -35.34 11.53
C LEU A 246 25.78 -36.84 11.30
N ALA A 247 25.63 -37.29 10.04
CA ALA A 247 25.94 -38.68 9.69
C ALA A 247 27.41 -39.03 9.96
N TRP A 248 28.34 -38.09 9.79
CA TRP A 248 29.75 -38.27 10.11
C TRP A 248 29.97 -38.31 11.65
N VAL A 249 29.33 -37.44 12.43
CA VAL A 249 29.40 -37.42 13.90
C VAL A 249 28.85 -38.74 14.49
N GLN A 250 27.72 -39.25 13.97
CA GLN A 250 27.09 -40.50 14.41
C GLN A 250 27.94 -41.76 14.15
N ARG A 251 28.79 -41.76 13.11
CA ARG A 251 29.73 -42.83 12.81
C ARG A 251 30.90 -42.93 13.80
N GLY A 252 30.88 -42.18 14.90
CA GLY A 252 31.85 -42.28 15.98
C GLY A 252 33.17 -41.58 15.69
N ALA A 253 33.11 -40.32 15.22
CA ALA A 253 34.26 -39.45 15.05
C ALA A 253 35.06 -39.32 16.38
N ARG A 254 36.15 -40.06 16.51
CA ARG A 254 37.06 -39.96 17.65
C ARG A 254 37.90 -38.68 17.48
N ALA A 255 37.62 -37.67 18.29
CA ALA A 255 38.28 -36.35 18.28
C ALA A 255 39.75 -36.40 18.72
N ARG A 256 40.59 -37.16 17.98
CA ARG A 256 42.03 -37.29 18.31
C ARG A 256 42.94 -36.40 17.45
N SER A 257 42.43 -35.75 16.43
CA SER A 257 43.23 -34.83 15.59
C SER A 257 42.66 -33.40 15.58
N THR A 258 43.53 -32.40 15.44
CA THR A 258 43.16 -30.99 15.38
C THR A 258 42.14 -30.68 14.25
N LYS A 259 42.23 -31.38 13.12
CA LYS A 259 41.27 -31.26 12.00
C LYS A 259 39.87 -31.77 12.35
N GLN A 260 39.77 -32.81 13.18
CA GLN A 260 38.49 -33.36 13.63
C GLN A 260 37.82 -32.44 14.66
N LYS A 261 38.62 -31.78 15.53
CA LYS A 261 38.11 -30.79 16.48
C LYS A 261 37.53 -29.56 15.76
N ALA A 262 38.27 -29.03 14.82
CA ALA A 262 37.80 -27.89 14.02
C ALA A 262 36.51 -28.20 13.21
N ARG A 263 36.33 -29.47 12.76
CA ARG A 263 35.11 -29.92 12.07
C ARG A 263 33.93 -30.05 13.02
N LEU A 264 34.12 -30.50 14.24
CA LEU A 264 33.11 -30.54 15.28
C LEU A 264 32.68 -29.12 15.69
N GLU A 265 33.63 -28.23 15.88
CA GLU A 265 33.36 -26.80 16.20
C GLU A 265 32.52 -26.18 15.08
N ARG A 266 32.87 -26.38 13.78
CA ARG A 266 32.08 -25.91 12.63
C ARG A 266 30.67 -26.52 12.60
N TYR A 267 30.50 -27.81 12.96
CA TYR A 267 29.20 -28.44 13.05
C TYR A 267 28.35 -27.80 14.16
N GLU A 268 28.94 -27.53 15.34
CA GLU A 268 28.24 -26.85 16.43
C GLU A 268 27.87 -25.43 16.09
N GLU A 269 28.73 -24.68 15.42
CA GLU A 269 28.41 -23.33 14.88
C GLU A 269 27.25 -23.37 13.91
N LEU A 270 27.28 -24.30 12.93
CA LEU A 270 26.20 -24.44 11.94
C LEU A 270 24.90 -24.91 12.57
N LYS A 271 24.96 -25.77 13.61
CA LYS A 271 23.78 -26.23 14.34
C LYS A 271 23.14 -25.13 15.18
N ASN A 272 23.97 -24.29 15.82
CA ASN A 272 23.51 -23.22 16.70
C ASN A 272 23.04 -21.99 15.93
N ARG A 273 23.33 -21.89 14.63
CA ARG A 273 22.83 -20.81 13.78
C ARG A 273 21.32 -20.96 13.61
N LYS A 274 20.57 -19.94 14.05
CA LYS A 274 19.10 -19.91 13.88
C LYS A 274 18.76 -20.02 12.40
N ALA A 275 17.81 -20.87 12.05
CA ALA A 275 17.24 -20.91 10.71
C ALA A 275 16.52 -19.59 10.44
N PRO A 276 16.53 -19.09 9.19
CA PRO A 276 15.63 -18.01 8.83
C PRO A 276 14.18 -18.47 9.07
N GLU A 277 13.42 -17.67 9.79
CA GLU A 277 12.00 -17.91 9.97
C GLU A 277 11.33 -17.60 8.62
N THR A 278 10.90 -18.65 7.93
CA THR A 278 10.13 -18.50 6.69
C THR A 278 8.70 -18.14 7.07
N ASP A 279 8.25 -16.98 6.62
CA ASP A 279 6.84 -16.64 6.65
C ASP A 279 6.12 -17.62 5.70
N GLY A 280 5.42 -18.59 6.27
CA GLY A 280 4.72 -19.61 5.49
C GLY A 280 3.61 -18.95 4.67
N GLN A 281 3.79 -18.86 3.35
CA GLN A 281 2.69 -18.55 2.44
C GLN A 281 1.69 -19.71 2.51
N VAL A 282 0.55 -19.48 3.13
CA VAL A 282 -0.55 -20.44 3.16
C VAL A 282 -1.74 -19.80 2.51
N GLU A 283 -2.14 -20.32 1.36
CA GLU A 283 -3.34 -19.90 0.65
C GLU A 283 -4.57 -19.93 1.57
N LEU A 284 -5.26 -18.80 1.68
CA LEU A 284 -6.46 -18.65 2.49
C LEU A 284 -7.69 -18.99 1.63
N GLY A 285 -7.95 -20.28 1.40
CA GLY A 285 -9.23 -20.69 0.84
C GLY A 285 -10.36 -20.39 1.83
N SER A 286 -11.27 -19.47 1.51
CA SER A 286 -12.46 -19.16 2.31
C SER A 286 -13.68 -19.90 1.75
N ILE A 287 -14.40 -20.67 2.58
CA ILE A 287 -15.75 -21.12 2.22
C ILE A 287 -16.74 -20.14 2.83
N SER A 288 -17.36 -19.33 1.99
CA SER A 288 -18.51 -18.53 2.41
C SER A 288 -19.72 -19.43 2.64
N THR A 289 -20.54 -19.10 3.65
CA THR A 289 -21.82 -19.76 3.83
C THR A 289 -22.75 -19.46 2.63
N ARG A 290 -23.58 -20.44 2.23
CA ARG A 290 -24.44 -20.33 1.05
C ARG A 290 -25.34 -19.10 1.13
N LEU A 291 -25.23 -18.17 0.17
CA LEU A 291 -26.15 -17.06 -0.04
C LEU A 291 -27.46 -17.57 -0.68
N GLY A 292 -28.61 -17.16 -0.14
CA GLY A 292 -29.93 -17.41 -0.71
C GLY A 292 -30.25 -16.52 -1.91
N ARG A 293 -31.48 -16.55 -2.38
CA ARG A 293 -31.96 -15.71 -3.49
C ARG A 293 -32.07 -14.23 -3.10
N THR A 294 -32.50 -13.94 -1.87
CA THR A 294 -32.53 -12.57 -1.33
C THR A 294 -31.20 -12.33 -0.63
N THR A 295 -30.49 -11.32 -1.05
CA THR A 295 -29.20 -10.91 -0.54
C THR A 295 -29.36 -9.67 0.35
N LEU A 296 -28.65 -8.61 0.07
CA LEU A 296 -28.75 -7.31 0.71
C LEU A 296 -29.31 -6.32 -0.32
N GLU A 297 -30.41 -5.64 -0.01
CA GLU A 297 -31.04 -4.68 -0.91
C GLU A 297 -31.30 -3.37 -0.18
N ALA A 298 -30.92 -2.27 -0.78
CA ALA A 298 -31.28 -0.91 -0.37
C ALA A 298 -32.32 -0.39 -1.36
N ARG A 299 -33.45 0.16 -0.86
CA ARG A 299 -34.53 0.70 -1.68
C ARG A 299 -34.86 2.11 -1.24
N HIS A 300 -34.63 3.08 -2.11
CA HIS A 300 -34.94 4.50 -1.90
C HIS A 300 -34.47 5.00 -0.55
N VAL A 301 -33.23 4.63 -0.15
CA VAL A 301 -32.67 4.95 1.16
C VAL A 301 -32.25 6.41 1.20
N GLU A 302 -32.79 7.12 2.20
CA GLU A 302 -32.43 8.50 2.49
C GLU A 302 -31.97 8.63 3.93
N LYS A 303 -30.95 9.48 4.16
CA LYS A 303 -30.42 9.77 5.48
C LYS A 303 -29.83 11.17 5.55
N GLY A 304 -30.22 11.92 6.59
CA GLY A 304 -29.66 13.23 6.89
C GLY A 304 -29.49 13.46 8.37
N TYR A 305 -28.72 14.47 8.73
CA TYR A 305 -28.57 14.98 10.09
C TYR A 305 -28.77 16.51 10.10
N GLY A 306 -29.82 16.96 10.76
CA GLY A 306 -30.23 18.36 10.70
C GLY A 306 -30.54 18.80 9.28
N ASP A 307 -29.90 19.85 8.80
CA ASP A 307 -30.11 20.39 7.45
C ASP A 307 -29.24 19.71 6.38
N ARG A 308 -28.35 18.78 6.77
CA ARG A 308 -27.41 18.14 5.87
C ARG A 308 -27.93 16.77 5.44
N ILE A 309 -28.22 16.62 4.14
CA ILE A 309 -28.54 15.33 3.52
C ILE A 309 -27.21 14.63 3.22
N LEU A 310 -27.04 13.40 3.73
CA LEU A 310 -25.84 12.58 3.49
C LEU A 310 -26.07 11.53 2.40
N ILE A 311 -27.28 10.99 2.32
CA ILE A 311 -27.66 9.97 1.34
C ILE A 311 -29.03 10.37 0.80
N HIS A 312 -29.14 10.45 -0.52
CA HIS A 312 -30.38 10.80 -1.21
C HIS A 312 -30.73 9.75 -2.24
N ASP A 313 -31.90 9.13 -2.08
CA ASP A 313 -32.51 8.14 -2.98
C ASP A 313 -31.57 7.02 -3.45
N PHE A 314 -30.85 6.41 -2.52
CA PHE A 314 -29.94 5.31 -2.85
C PHE A 314 -30.72 3.99 -2.99
N SER A 315 -30.63 3.39 -4.18
CA SER A 315 -31.24 2.09 -4.48
C SER A 315 -30.25 1.15 -5.15
N TYR A 316 -29.97 0.00 -4.53
CA TYR A 316 -29.06 -0.99 -5.08
C TYR A 316 -29.32 -2.38 -4.51
N ILE A 317 -29.18 -3.41 -5.36
CA ILE A 317 -29.26 -4.83 -4.99
C ILE A 317 -27.87 -5.42 -5.08
N PHE A 318 -27.31 -5.81 -3.95
CA PHE A 318 -26.00 -6.46 -3.90
C PHE A 318 -26.13 -7.92 -4.33
N LEU A 319 -25.47 -8.30 -5.39
CA LEU A 319 -25.48 -9.65 -5.94
C LEU A 319 -24.34 -10.50 -5.37
N LYS A 320 -24.46 -11.83 -5.49
CA LYS A 320 -23.38 -12.74 -5.10
C LYS A 320 -22.10 -12.40 -5.89
N ASN A 321 -20.97 -12.37 -5.19
CA ASN A 321 -19.65 -11.99 -5.70
C ASN A 321 -19.49 -10.52 -6.10
N ASP A 322 -20.46 -9.65 -5.77
CA ASP A 322 -20.26 -8.21 -5.93
C ASP A 322 -19.10 -7.73 -5.05
N ARG A 323 -18.24 -6.93 -5.65
CA ARG A 323 -17.11 -6.26 -5.01
C ARG A 323 -17.25 -4.77 -5.23
N VAL A 324 -17.78 -4.09 -4.23
CA VAL A 324 -18.24 -2.71 -4.33
C VAL A 324 -17.46 -1.83 -3.39
N ALA A 325 -16.94 -0.69 -3.90
CA ALA A 325 -16.37 0.35 -3.06
C ALA A 325 -17.27 1.59 -2.99
N PHE A 326 -17.25 2.24 -1.83
CA PHE A 326 -17.85 3.55 -1.62
C PHE A 326 -16.75 4.57 -1.35
N ILE A 327 -16.61 5.57 -2.22
CA ILE A 327 -15.59 6.61 -2.14
C ILE A 327 -16.21 8.02 -2.06
N GLY A 328 -15.47 8.97 -1.54
CA GLY A 328 -15.90 10.37 -1.42
C GLY A 328 -15.16 11.10 -0.30
N ALA A 329 -15.37 12.40 -0.21
CA ALA A 329 -14.76 13.27 0.78
C ALA A 329 -15.04 12.81 2.23
N ASN A 330 -14.20 13.23 3.16
CA ASN A 330 -14.42 12.94 4.56
C ASN A 330 -15.72 13.60 5.09
N GLY A 331 -16.55 12.81 5.77
CA GLY A 331 -17.84 13.27 6.30
C GLY A 331 -18.98 13.33 5.27
N CYS A 332 -18.84 12.77 4.07
CA CYS A 332 -19.92 12.70 3.07
C CYS A 332 -21.01 11.66 3.41
N GLY A 333 -20.77 10.74 4.36
CA GLY A 333 -21.78 9.75 4.77
C GLY A 333 -21.38 8.29 4.58
N LYS A 334 -20.12 7.98 4.20
CA LYS A 334 -19.62 6.61 3.96
C LYS A 334 -19.91 5.67 5.13
N THR A 335 -19.40 5.99 6.33
CA THR A 335 -19.63 5.19 7.55
C THR A 335 -21.09 5.13 7.95
N THR A 336 -21.87 6.19 7.70
CA THR A 336 -23.33 6.19 7.93
C THR A 336 -24.02 5.15 7.05
N LEU A 337 -23.67 5.09 5.75
CA LEU A 337 -24.20 4.07 4.86
C LEU A 337 -23.83 2.65 5.33
N MET A 338 -22.60 2.42 5.79
CA MET A 338 -22.19 1.12 6.36
C MET A 338 -23.01 0.75 7.60
N LYS A 339 -23.29 1.73 8.49
CA LYS A 339 -24.16 1.52 9.67
C LYS A 339 -25.60 1.20 9.28
N LEU A 340 -26.13 1.85 8.24
CA LEU A 340 -27.45 1.55 7.69
C LEU A 340 -27.51 0.12 7.13
N LEU A 341 -26.55 -0.26 6.29
CA LEU A 341 -26.50 -1.61 5.68
C LEU A 341 -26.33 -2.72 6.73
N THR A 342 -25.66 -2.42 7.86
CA THR A 342 -25.54 -3.37 8.97
C THR A 342 -26.73 -3.37 9.94
N GLY A 343 -27.71 -2.50 9.74
CA GLY A 343 -28.87 -2.34 10.62
C GLY A 343 -28.56 -1.70 11.97
N LYS A 344 -27.35 -1.14 12.16
CA LYS A 344 -26.97 -0.40 13.37
C LYS A 344 -27.65 0.97 13.46
N GLU A 345 -28.08 1.49 12.32
CA GLU A 345 -28.79 2.75 12.19
C GLU A 345 -30.00 2.56 11.27
N GLN A 346 -31.06 3.35 11.46
CA GLN A 346 -32.27 3.28 10.63
C GLN A 346 -32.24 4.40 9.58
N PRO A 347 -32.68 4.16 8.34
CA PRO A 347 -32.87 5.21 7.35
C PRO A 347 -34.03 6.13 7.76
N ASP A 348 -33.99 7.37 7.29
CA ASP A 348 -35.07 8.34 7.51
C ASP A 348 -36.23 8.09 6.53
N SER A 349 -35.93 7.61 5.30
CA SER A 349 -36.87 7.16 4.29
C SER A 349 -36.31 5.93 3.56
N GLY A 350 -37.18 5.14 2.92
CA GLY A 350 -36.79 3.90 2.27
C GLY A 350 -36.65 2.71 3.21
N GLU A 351 -36.13 1.60 2.69
CA GLU A 351 -35.94 0.37 3.47
C GLU A 351 -34.66 -0.37 3.07
N ILE A 352 -34.09 -1.11 4.03
CA ILE A 352 -32.99 -2.05 3.79
C ILE A 352 -33.47 -3.45 4.08
N ILE A 353 -33.40 -4.31 3.07
CA ILE A 353 -33.84 -5.70 3.14
C ILE A 353 -32.62 -6.60 3.26
N VAL A 354 -32.53 -7.34 4.36
CA VAL A 354 -31.49 -8.32 4.62
C VAL A 354 -32.05 -9.73 4.48
N GLY A 355 -31.49 -10.53 3.58
CA GLY A 355 -31.92 -11.90 3.36
C GLY A 355 -31.69 -12.79 4.59
N GLN A 356 -32.57 -13.77 4.82
CA GLN A 356 -32.51 -14.66 6.01
C GLN A 356 -31.21 -15.46 6.11
N THR A 357 -30.50 -15.70 5.01
CA THR A 357 -29.23 -16.43 4.96
C THR A 357 -28.02 -15.52 5.03
N VAL A 358 -28.24 -14.21 5.06
CA VAL A 358 -27.17 -13.20 5.10
C VAL A 358 -26.52 -13.20 6.47
N LYS A 359 -25.20 -13.36 6.49
CA LYS A 359 -24.36 -13.26 7.67
C LYS A 359 -23.32 -12.16 7.45
N ILE A 360 -23.58 -11.00 8.03
CA ILE A 360 -22.74 -9.82 7.85
C ILE A 360 -21.55 -9.88 8.78
N GLY A 361 -20.33 -9.79 8.24
CA GLY A 361 -19.11 -9.46 8.96
C GLY A 361 -18.81 -7.98 8.78
N TYR A 362 -18.86 -7.21 9.85
CA TYR A 362 -18.60 -5.78 9.81
C TYR A 362 -17.32 -5.42 10.56
N TYR A 363 -16.34 -4.96 9.80
CA TYR A 363 -15.12 -4.35 10.34
C TYR A 363 -15.30 -2.84 10.38
N ALA A 364 -15.49 -2.32 11.60
CA ALA A 364 -15.75 -0.89 11.84
C ALA A 364 -14.44 -0.09 11.93
N GLN A 365 -14.50 1.19 11.60
CA GLN A 365 -13.39 2.13 11.71
C GLN A 365 -12.85 2.23 13.16
N GLU A 366 -13.75 2.18 14.16
CA GLU A 366 -13.36 2.15 15.57
C GLU A 366 -13.30 0.72 16.08
N VAL A 367 -12.25 0.40 16.84
CA VAL A 367 -12.08 -0.92 17.43
C VAL A 367 -13.12 -1.16 18.50
N THR A 368 -13.86 -2.25 18.42
CA THR A 368 -14.79 -2.69 19.45
C THR A 368 -14.05 -2.86 20.79
N HIS A 369 -14.71 -2.53 21.88
CA HIS A 369 -14.13 -2.69 23.22
C HIS A 369 -13.69 -4.14 23.44
N MET A 370 -12.39 -4.34 23.70
CA MET A 370 -11.77 -5.63 23.98
C MET A 370 -11.43 -5.70 25.47
N ASP A 371 -11.68 -6.83 26.11
CA ASP A 371 -11.22 -7.05 27.48
C ASP A 371 -9.68 -7.12 27.50
N PRO A 372 -8.99 -6.19 28.17
CA PRO A 372 -7.54 -6.16 28.19
C PRO A 372 -6.90 -7.38 28.87
N ASN A 373 -7.64 -8.08 29.74
CA ASN A 373 -7.15 -9.24 30.51
C ASN A 373 -7.33 -10.57 29.75
N MET A 374 -8.10 -10.59 28.67
CA MET A 374 -8.33 -11.77 27.85
C MET A 374 -7.08 -12.09 27.01
N ARG A 375 -6.81 -13.39 26.77
CA ARG A 375 -5.75 -13.82 25.86
C ARG A 375 -6.19 -13.70 24.41
N VAL A 376 -5.23 -13.44 23.52
CA VAL A 376 -5.46 -13.30 22.08
C VAL A 376 -6.20 -14.53 21.51
N ILE A 377 -5.75 -15.74 21.84
CA ILE A 377 -6.37 -16.99 21.36
C ILE A 377 -7.79 -17.19 21.87
N ASP A 378 -8.06 -16.82 23.12
CA ASP A 378 -9.39 -17.00 23.72
C ASP A 378 -10.40 -16.04 23.08
N TYR A 379 -9.99 -14.81 22.76
CA TYR A 379 -10.80 -13.81 22.07
C TYR A 379 -11.27 -14.26 20.68
N VAL A 380 -10.42 -15.01 19.97
CA VAL A 380 -10.76 -15.55 18.65
C VAL A 380 -11.63 -16.80 18.80
N ARG A 381 -11.35 -17.67 19.77
CA ARG A 381 -12.12 -18.88 20.05
C ARG A 381 -13.56 -18.63 20.49
N GLU A 382 -13.84 -17.48 21.11
CA GLU A 382 -15.22 -17.07 21.42
C GLU A 382 -16.13 -17.06 20.18
N VAL A 383 -15.57 -16.76 18.98
CA VAL A 383 -16.34 -16.75 17.73
C VAL A 383 -16.39 -18.12 17.11
N ALA A 384 -15.24 -18.77 16.94
CA ALA A 384 -15.14 -20.10 16.39
C ALA A 384 -13.79 -20.76 16.77
N GLU A 385 -13.80 -22.04 17.12
CA GLU A 385 -12.58 -22.82 17.33
C GLU A 385 -11.97 -23.29 16.00
N PHE A 386 -12.82 -23.54 15.00
CA PHE A 386 -12.44 -23.98 13.65
C PHE A 386 -13.23 -23.19 12.61
N VAL A 387 -12.58 -22.83 11.52
CA VAL A 387 -13.19 -22.19 10.36
C VAL A 387 -13.10 -23.15 9.17
N PRO A 388 -14.20 -23.43 8.47
CA PRO A 388 -14.16 -24.22 7.24
C PRO A 388 -13.45 -23.42 6.14
N THR A 389 -12.51 -24.07 5.46
CA THR A 389 -11.79 -23.50 4.30
C THR A 389 -11.85 -24.50 3.15
N THR A 390 -11.49 -24.07 1.93
CA THR A 390 -11.44 -24.95 0.75
C THR A 390 -10.52 -26.15 0.95
N GLU A 391 -9.50 -26.04 1.78
CA GLU A 391 -8.54 -27.10 2.11
C GLU A 391 -8.96 -27.98 3.31
N GLY A 392 -10.08 -27.67 3.97
CA GLY A 392 -10.56 -28.36 5.17
C GLY A 392 -10.86 -27.41 6.32
N SER A 393 -10.80 -27.91 7.55
CA SER A 393 -11.07 -27.11 8.76
C SER A 393 -9.78 -26.60 9.36
N VAL A 394 -9.65 -25.27 9.48
CA VAL A 394 -8.48 -24.59 10.05
C VAL A 394 -8.76 -24.14 11.48
N SER A 395 -7.86 -24.42 12.42
CA SER A 395 -8.02 -24.02 13.83
C SER A 395 -7.76 -22.52 14.04
N ALA A 396 -8.35 -21.95 15.10
CA ALA A 396 -8.11 -20.57 15.53
C ALA A 396 -6.62 -20.25 15.70
N ALA A 397 -5.83 -21.18 16.25
CA ALA A 397 -4.39 -21.01 16.41
C ALA A 397 -3.67 -20.85 15.06
N LYS A 398 -4.01 -21.66 14.06
CA LYS A 398 -3.42 -21.58 12.73
C LYS A 398 -3.88 -20.32 11.98
N MET A 399 -5.11 -19.86 12.21
CA MET A 399 -5.58 -18.58 11.67
C MET A 399 -4.84 -17.39 12.30
N LEU A 400 -4.54 -17.45 13.59
CA LEU A 400 -3.71 -16.46 14.27
C LEU A 400 -2.29 -16.40 13.70
N GLU A 401 -1.67 -17.55 13.41
CA GLU A 401 -0.35 -17.62 12.76
C GLU A 401 -0.37 -16.95 11.38
N ARG A 402 -1.42 -17.21 10.59
CA ARG A 402 -1.62 -16.58 9.27
C ARG A 402 -1.76 -15.04 9.37
N PHE A 403 -2.35 -14.56 10.47
CA PHE A 403 -2.45 -13.14 10.78
C PHE A 403 -1.27 -12.64 11.62
N LEU A 404 -0.10 -13.28 11.49
CA LEU A 404 1.18 -12.86 12.08
C LEU A 404 1.15 -12.75 13.63
N PHE A 405 0.37 -13.61 14.29
CA PHE A 405 0.47 -13.82 15.72
C PHE A 405 1.21 -15.14 15.97
N GLU A 406 2.49 -15.04 16.30
CA GLU A 406 3.32 -16.22 16.57
C GLU A 406 2.86 -16.98 17.82
N GLY A 407 3.26 -18.25 17.95
CA GLY A 407 2.75 -19.14 19.00
C GLY A 407 2.84 -18.59 20.43
N SER A 408 3.87 -17.82 20.76
CA SER A 408 4.01 -17.16 22.08
C SER A 408 3.08 -15.96 22.25
N GLU A 409 2.81 -15.21 21.19
CA GLU A 409 1.95 -14.02 21.19
C GLU A 409 0.48 -14.38 21.35
N GLN A 410 0.06 -15.56 20.86
CA GLN A 410 -1.32 -16.05 20.97
C GLN A 410 -1.81 -16.19 22.42
N TYR A 411 -0.89 -16.40 23.35
CA TYR A 411 -1.21 -16.54 24.78
C TYR A 411 -0.99 -15.26 25.58
N THR A 412 -0.63 -14.15 24.89
CA THR A 412 -0.45 -12.84 25.51
C THR A 412 -1.81 -12.19 25.79
N GLU A 413 -1.88 -11.36 26.84
CA GLU A 413 -3.06 -10.55 27.16
C GLU A 413 -3.25 -9.43 26.13
N ILE A 414 -4.49 -9.19 25.69
CA ILE A 414 -4.84 -8.16 24.69
C ILE A 414 -4.39 -6.77 25.14
N GLY A 415 -4.38 -6.50 26.45
CA GLY A 415 -3.92 -5.23 27.00
C GLY A 415 -2.49 -4.85 26.61
N ARG A 416 -1.64 -5.85 26.34
CA ARG A 416 -0.22 -5.67 25.98
C ARG A 416 0.01 -5.46 24.49
N LEU A 417 -1.02 -5.66 23.66
CA LEU A 417 -0.93 -5.47 22.22
C LEU A 417 -0.88 -4.00 21.85
N SER A 418 -0.12 -3.66 20.81
CA SER A 418 -0.14 -2.36 20.16
C SER A 418 -1.49 -2.07 19.50
N GLY A 419 -1.73 -0.80 19.13
CA GLY A 419 -2.97 -0.40 18.43
C GLY A 419 -3.17 -1.16 17.11
N GLY A 420 -2.14 -1.30 16.30
CA GLY A 420 -2.19 -2.06 15.04
C GLY A 420 -2.42 -3.55 15.23
N GLU A 421 -1.79 -4.18 16.24
CA GLU A 421 -2.02 -5.58 16.59
C GLU A 421 -3.47 -5.81 17.05
N LYS A 422 -4.05 -4.91 17.84
CA LYS A 422 -5.47 -4.97 18.22
C LYS A 422 -6.40 -4.86 17.01
N ARG A 423 -6.11 -4.00 16.05
CA ARG A 423 -6.89 -3.87 14.81
C ARG A 423 -6.79 -5.14 13.96
N ARG A 424 -5.61 -5.71 13.83
CA ARG A 424 -5.38 -6.97 13.13
C ARG A 424 -6.14 -8.13 13.80
N LEU A 425 -6.14 -8.20 15.13
CA LEU A 425 -6.90 -9.18 15.90
C LEU A 425 -8.42 -9.01 15.70
N ASN A 426 -8.92 -7.79 15.65
CA ASN A 426 -10.33 -7.50 15.39
C ASN A 426 -10.75 -7.92 13.97
N LEU A 427 -9.90 -7.65 12.97
CA LEU A 427 -10.12 -8.11 11.61
C LEU A 427 -10.24 -9.64 11.56
N LEU A 428 -9.29 -10.34 12.16
CA LEU A 428 -9.31 -11.80 12.24
C LEU A 428 -10.60 -12.31 12.90
N ARG A 429 -11.06 -11.69 14.00
CA ARG A 429 -12.30 -12.07 14.67
C ARG A 429 -13.52 -11.96 13.73
N VAL A 430 -13.59 -10.90 12.92
CA VAL A 430 -14.66 -10.73 11.93
C VAL A 430 -14.63 -11.85 10.89
N LEU A 431 -13.45 -12.20 10.38
CA LEU A 431 -13.27 -13.26 9.39
C LEU A 431 -13.55 -14.66 9.95
N MET A 432 -13.19 -14.92 11.21
CA MET A 432 -13.50 -16.16 11.91
C MET A 432 -15.00 -16.44 12.01
N GLY A 433 -15.83 -15.38 11.94
CA GLY A 433 -17.28 -15.52 11.85
C GLY A 433 -17.78 -16.25 10.60
N ALA A 434 -16.95 -16.52 9.60
CA ALA A 434 -17.33 -17.06 8.30
C ALA A 434 -18.54 -16.30 7.68
N PRO A 435 -18.43 -14.98 7.49
CA PRO A 435 -19.49 -14.17 6.88
C PRO A 435 -19.68 -14.54 5.41
N ASN A 436 -20.85 -14.20 4.84
CA ASN A 436 -21.09 -14.24 3.39
C ASN A 436 -21.35 -12.85 2.79
N VAL A 437 -21.43 -11.83 3.66
CA VAL A 437 -21.38 -10.41 3.31
C VAL A 437 -20.32 -9.77 4.21
N LEU A 438 -19.26 -9.24 3.63
CA LEU A 438 -18.17 -8.61 4.35
C LEU A 438 -18.21 -7.10 4.09
N ILE A 439 -18.34 -6.33 5.15
CA ILE A 439 -18.34 -4.87 5.11
C ILE A 439 -17.08 -4.38 5.81
N LEU A 440 -16.22 -3.67 5.08
CA LEU A 440 -14.94 -3.16 5.56
C LEU A 440 -14.97 -1.63 5.52
N ASP A 441 -14.96 -1.00 6.70
CA ASP A 441 -14.96 0.46 6.85
C ASP A 441 -13.56 0.94 7.23
N GLU A 442 -12.83 1.51 6.25
CA GLU A 442 -11.44 1.96 6.33
C GLU A 442 -10.48 0.89 6.89
N PRO A 443 -10.44 -0.32 6.29
CA PRO A 443 -9.59 -1.40 6.78
C PRO A 443 -8.10 -1.10 6.65
N THR A 444 -7.72 -0.22 5.72
CA THR A 444 -6.34 0.14 5.41
C THR A 444 -5.71 1.08 6.44
N ASN A 445 -6.54 1.80 7.22
CA ASN A 445 -6.04 2.64 8.28
C ASN A 445 -5.43 1.81 9.41
N ASP A 446 -4.16 2.10 9.75
CA ASP A 446 -3.39 1.47 10.84
C ASP A 446 -3.12 -0.06 10.69
N LEU A 447 -3.44 -0.68 9.54
CA LEU A 447 -2.95 -2.02 9.21
C LEU A 447 -1.61 -1.90 8.44
N ASP A 448 -0.66 -2.77 8.76
CA ASP A 448 0.59 -2.83 8.00
C ASP A 448 0.42 -3.50 6.64
N ILE A 449 1.35 -3.21 5.74
CA ILE A 449 1.32 -3.70 4.35
C ILE A 449 1.23 -5.23 4.30
N THR A 450 1.92 -5.95 5.19
CA THR A 450 1.88 -7.41 5.24
C THR A 450 0.50 -7.92 5.62
N THR A 451 -0.14 -7.31 6.62
CA THR A 451 -1.53 -7.65 7.00
C THR A 451 -2.52 -7.32 5.87
N LEU A 452 -2.31 -6.20 5.15
CA LEU A 452 -3.13 -5.85 3.99
C LEU A 452 -2.98 -6.90 2.87
N THR A 453 -1.78 -7.39 2.60
CA THR A 453 -1.57 -8.47 1.63
C THR A 453 -2.33 -9.74 2.03
N VAL A 454 -2.29 -10.13 3.32
CA VAL A 454 -3.06 -11.28 3.83
C VAL A 454 -4.57 -11.07 3.65
N LEU A 455 -5.07 -9.84 3.88
CA LEU A 455 -6.48 -9.50 3.67
C LEU A 455 -6.85 -9.57 2.18
N GLU A 456 -6.02 -9.02 1.31
CA GLU A 456 -6.22 -9.06 -0.15
C GLU A 456 -6.30 -10.50 -0.65
N ASP A 457 -5.36 -11.36 -0.25
CA ASP A 457 -5.35 -12.78 -0.61
C ASP A 457 -6.60 -13.51 -0.08
N TYR A 458 -7.08 -13.16 1.11
CA TYR A 458 -8.35 -13.67 1.63
C TYR A 458 -9.53 -13.21 0.77
N LEU A 459 -9.56 -11.93 0.37
CA LEU A 459 -10.63 -11.37 -0.45
C LEU A 459 -10.64 -11.96 -1.87
N ASP A 460 -9.50 -12.28 -2.45
CA ASP A 460 -9.41 -12.91 -3.77
C ASP A 460 -10.15 -14.25 -3.81
N HIS A 461 -10.10 -15.01 -2.72
CA HIS A 461 -10.75 -16.32 -2.59
C HIS A 461 -12.14 -16.27 -1.93
N PHE A 462 -12.63 -15.08 -1.59
CA PHE A 462 -13.90 -14.91 -0.91
C PHE A 462 -15.09 -14.92 -1.89
N GLU A 463 -15.96 -15.91 -1.81
CA GLU A 463 -17.13 -16.09 -2.71
C GLU A 463 -18.40 -15.34 -2.25
N GLY A 464 -18.30 -14.37 -1.37
CA GLY A 464 -19.41 -13.58 -0.87
C GLY A 464 -19.49 -12.18 -1.48
N ILE A 465 -20.35 -11.35 -0.89
CA ILE A 465 -20.45 -9.93 -1.20
C ILE A 465 -19.40 -9.18 -0.40
N VAL A 466 -18.62 -8.31 -1.03
CA VAL A 466 -17.63 -7.45 -0.39
C VAL A 466 -18.01 -5.99 -0.61
N ILE A 467 -18.15 -5.26 0.48
CA ILE A 467 -18.46 -3.82 0.49
C ILE A 467 -17.32 -3.12 1.22
N ILE A 468 -16.65 -2.19 0.55
CA ILE A 468 -15.43 -1.55 1.04
C ILE A 468 -15.62 -0.03 1.08
N VAL A 469 -15.17 0.58 2.16
CA VAL A 469 -14.85 2.00 2.22
C VAL A 469 -13.35 2.09 2.46
N SER A 470 -12.60 2.68 1.54
CA SER A 470 -11.15 2.87 1.71
C SER A 470 -10.66 4.08 0.93
N HIS A 471 -9.55 4.65 1.40
CA HIS A 471 -8.78 5.68 0.71
C HIS A 471 -7.49 5.12 0.06
N ASP A 472 -7.20 3.84 0.22
CA ASP A 472 -6.06 3.18 -0.41
C ASP A 472 -6.41 2.76 -1.85
N ARG A 473 -5.80 3.44 -2.81
CA ARG A 473 -6.02 3.22 -4.26
C ARG A 473 -5.58 1.83 -4.70
N TYR A 474 -4.42 1.39 -4.21
CA TYR A 474 -3.85 0.09 -4.56
C TYR A 474 -4.76 -1.05 -4.08
N PHE A 475 -5.27 -0.93 -2.85
CA PHE A 475 -6.22 -1.87 -2.29
C PHE A 475 -7.53 -1.91 -3.09
N LEU A 476 -8.06 -0.75 -3.47
CA LEU A 476 -9.28 -0.67 -4.30
C LEU A 476 -9.06 -1.23 -5.70
N ASP A 477 -7.93 -0.93 -6.36
CA ASP A 477 -7.63 -1.45 -7.70
C ASP A 477 -7.60 -2.97 -7.75
N ARG A 478 -7.07 -3.62 -6.70
CA ARG A 478 -7.00 -5.07 -6.62
C ARG A 478 -8.33 -5.72 -6.24
N THR A 479 -9.11 -5.10 -5.36
CA THR A 479 -10.21 -5.80 -4.67
C THR A 479 -11.59 -5.49 -5.19
N VAL A 480 -11.82 -4.39 -5.92
CA VAL A 480 -13.17 -3.97 -6.34
C VAL A 480 -13.36 -3.99 -7.85
N SER A 481 -14.61 -4.23 -8.25
CA SER A 481 -15.03 -4.20 -9.65
C SER A 481 -16.08 -3.12 -9.94
N ARG A 482 -16.54 -2.42 -8.91
CA ARG A 482 -17.55 -1.37 -9.00
C ARG A 482 -17.37 -0.32 -7.92
N ILE A 483 -17.53 0.95 -8.26
CA ILE A 483 -17.36 2.08 -7.36
C ILE A 483 -18.64 2.92 -7.32
N PHE A 484 -19.05 3.32 -6.12
CA PHE A 484 -20.03 4.37 -5.89
C PHE A 484 -19.33 5.60 -5.32
N ALA A 485 -19.36 6.68 -6.07
CA ALA A 485 -18.82 7.96 -5.65
C ALA A 485 -19.92 8.82 -5.02
N PHE A 486 -19.66 9.32 -3.81
CA PHE A 486 -20.52 10.31 -3.16
C PHE A 486 -20.29 11.67 -3.84
N GLU A 487 -21.38 12.25 -4.36
CA GLU A 487 -21.40 13.57 -4.95
C GLU A 487 -22.09 14.58 -4.05
N GLU A 488 -22.09 15.85 -4.49
CA GLU A 488 -22.79 16.92 -3.77
C GLU A 488 -24.29 16.64 -3.63
N GLY A 489 -24.86 16.96 -2.47
CA GLY A 489 -26.29 16.72 -2.20
C GLY A 489 -26.60 15.28 -1.78
N GLY A 490 -25.61 14.41 -1.54
CA GLY A 490 -25.80 13.05 -1.07
C GLY A 490 -26.18 12.04 -2.15
N HIS A 491 -26.01 12.41 -3.42
CA HIS A 491 -26.17 11.49 -4.54
C HIS A 491 -24.99 10.50 -4.63
N LEU A 492 -25.28 9.25 -4.99
CA LEU A 492 -24.27 8.23 -5.23
C LEU A 492 -24.25 7.87 -6.70
N GLN A 493 -23.16 8.20 -7.39
CA GLN A 493 -22.96 7.85 -8.78
C GLN A 493 -22.18 6.56 -8.91
N GLN A 494 -22.70 5.64 -9.75
CA GLN A 494 -22.10 4.33 -9.99
C GLN A 494 -21.11 4.39 -11.15
N TYR A 495 -19.93 3.79 -10.94
CA TYR A 495 -18.91 3.59 -11.95
C TYR A 495 -18.55 2.10 -12.01
N GLU A 496 -18.48 1.55 -13.22
CA GLU A 496 -17.99 0.18 -13.45
C GLU A 496 -16.48 0.21 -13.62
N GLY A 497 -15.80 -0.78 -13.04
CA GLY A 497 -14.35 -0.92 -13.04
C GLY A 497 -13.72 -0.69 -11.67
N ASN A 498 -12.39 -0.63 -11.64
CA ASN A 498 -11.59 -0.40 -10.46
C ASN A 498 -11.35 1.10 -10.20
N TYR A 499 -10.48 1.43 -9.24
CA TYR A 499 -10.20 2.83 -8.90
C TYR A 499 -9.51 3.59 -10.04
N SER A 500 -8.59 2.95 -10.76
CA SER A 500 -7.89 3.55 -11.91
C SER A 500 -8.86 3.90 -13.04
N ASP A 501 -9.83 3.04 -13.33
CA ASP A 501 -10.89 3.29 -14.32
C ASP A 501 -11.78 4.46 -13.89
N TYR A 502 -12.14 4.54 -12.61
CA TYR A 502 -12.89 5.66 -12.04
C TYR A 502 -12.12 6.98 -12.19
N ALA A 503 -10.83 6.99 -11.80
CA ALA A 503 -10.00 8.20 -11.86
C ALA A 503 -9.86 8.74 -13.29
N LEU A 504 -9.69 7.83 -14.27
CA LEU A 504 -9.65 8.19 -15.69
C LEU A 504 -10.97 8.83 -16.15
N ARG A 505 -12.13 8.23 -15.83
CA ARG A 505 -13.43 8.79 -16.21
C ARG A 505 -13.67 10.15 -15.58
N LYS A 506 -13.39 10.29 -14.29
CA LYS A 506 -13.55 11.57 -13.58
C LYS A 506 -12.65 12.66 -14.16
N SER A 507 -11.43 12.33 -14.57
CA SER A 507 -10.53 13.29 -15.22
C SER A 507 -11.06 13.74 -16.59
N MET A 508 -11.68 12.85 -17.37
CA MET A 508 -12.32 13.18 -18.65
C MET A 508 -13.55 14.07 -18.45
N GLU A 509 -14.42 13.76 -17.49
CA GLU A 509 -15.60 14.57 -17.15
C GLU A 509 -15.20 15.99 -16.73
N THR A 510 -14.12 16.12 -15.94
CA THR A 510 -13.60 17.43 -15.51
C THR A 510 -13.07 18.25 -16.71
N GLN A 511 -12.33 17.61 -17.61
CA GLN A 511 -11.81 18.28 -18.83
C GLN A 511 -12.92 18.70 -19.79
N GLU A 512 -13.97 17.90 -19.94
CA GLU A 512 -15.15 18.28 -20.74
C GLU A 512 -15.87 19.49 -20.12
N PHE A 513 -16.02 19.54 -18.80
CA PHE A 513 -16.65 20.65 -18.10
C PHE A 513 -15.84 21.94 -18.20
N ASP A 514 -14.52 21.87 -18.05
CA ASP A 514 -13.62 23.03 -18.22
C ASP A 514 -13.63 23.55 -19.66
N SER A 515 -13.66 22.66 -20.64
CA SER A 515 -13.74 23.04 -22.07
C SER A 515 -15.07 23.73 -22.42
N ILE A 516 -16.18 23.34 -21.76
CA ILE A 516 -17.50 23.97 -21.96
C ILE A 516 -17.56 25.34 -21.26
N THR A 517 -16.92 25.49 -20.08
CA THR A 517 -16.87 26.75 -19.34
C THR A 517 -15.95 27.78 -20.01
N GLU A 518 -14.85 27.38 -20.62
CA GLU A 518 -14.00 28.27 -21.43
C GLU A 518 -14.69 28.71 -22.74
N ALA A 519 -15.45 27.84 -23.38
CA ALA A 519 -16.23 28.16 -24.57
C ALA A 519 -17.42 29.11 -24.27
N GLY A 520 -17.92 29.15 -23.04
CA GLY A 520 -19.02 30.01 -22.59
C GLY A 520 -18.62 31.46 -22.30
N ASN A 521 -17.33 31.78 -22.16
CA ASN A 521 -16.86 33.12 -21.77
C ASN A 521 -16.25 33.95 -22.94
N GLY A 522 -16.33 33.45 -24.19
CA GLY A 522 -15.92 34.12 -25.39
C GLY A 522 -17.08 34.94 -25.99
N GLY A 523 -17.17 36.21 -25.57
CA GLY A 523 -18.20 37.16 -26.01
C GLY A 523 -18.31 37.27 -27.53
N ARG A 524 -19.56 37.25 -27.97
CA ARG A 524 -20.08 37.66 -29.27
C ARG A 524 -19.28 38.81 -29.87
N LYS A 525 -18.63 38.59 -31.03
CA LYS A 525 -18.39 39.61 -32.03
C LYS A 525 -19.04 39.15 -33.34
N GLU A 526 -20.15 39.80 -33.66
CA GLU A 526 -20.71 39.81 -35.00
C GLU A 526 -19.75 40.55 -35.95
N THR A 527 -19.35 39.90 -37.02
CA THR A 527 -19.04 40.60 -38.27
C THR A 527 -19.55 39.77 -39.44
N SER A 528 -20.48 40.43 -40.14
CA SER A 528 -21.03 40.09 -41.44
C SER A 528 -19.97 40.14 -42.54
N GLY A 529 -20.10 39.28 -43.55
CA GLY A 529 -19.61 39.65 -44.87
C GLY A 529 -18.97 38.52 -45.68
N GLU A 530 -19.76 38.09 -46.67
CA GLU A 530 -19.43 37.78 -48.07
C GLU A 530 -18.70 36.49 -48.48
N ARG A 531 -19.47 35.70 -49.17
CA ARG A 531 -19.32 34.93 -50.43
C ARG A 531 -17.91 34.72 -50.98
N GLY A 532 -17.65 33.51 -51.35
CA GLY A 532 -16.73 33.16 -52.42
C GLY A 532 -16.28 31.71 -52.44
N GLU A 533 -16.96 30.90 -53.23
CA GLU A 533 -16.50 29.75 -54.05
C GLU A 533 -15.14 29.10 -53.75
N SER A 534 -15.06 27.84 -53.48
CA SER A 534 -14.98 26.75 -54.46
C SER A 534 -14.65 25.44 -53.76
N ALA A 535 -15.53 24.49 -53.97
CA ALA A 535 -15.33 23.10 -53.59
C ALA A 535 -14.16 22.50 -54.39
N ARG A 536 -13.12 22.07 -53.72
CA ARG A 536 -12.27 20.97 -54.19
C ARG A 536 -12.49 19.76 -53.32
N ALA A 537 -13.28 18.85 -53.85
CA ALA A 537 -13.47 17.53 -53.33
C ALA A 537 -12.11 16.80 -53.29
N THR A 538 -11.54 16.67 -52.12
CA THR A 538 -10.46 15.68 -51.87
C THR A 538 -11.14 14.32 -51.75
N TRP A 539 -10.90 13.51 -52.76
CA TRP A 539 -11.25 12.08 -52.75
C TRP A 539 -10.54 11.41 -51.60
N LYS A 540 -11.25 11.04 -50.51
CA LYS A 540 -10.77 10.12 -49.51
C LYS A 540 -10.65 8.75 -50.19
N LYS A 541 -9.43 8.23 -50.26
CA LYS A 541 -9.19 6.83 -50.64
C LYS A 541 -9.95 5.95 -49.64
N PRO A 542 -10.59 4.85 -50.08
CA PRO A 542 -11.24 3.93 -49.15
C PRO A 542 -10.19 3.34 -48.22
N ALA A 543 -10.49 3.38 -46.89
CA ALA A 543 -9.64 2.80 -45.86
C ALA A 543 -9.40 1.32 -46.19
N ARG A 544 -8.15 0.91 -46.20
CA ARG A 544 -7.75 -0.48 -46.41
C ARG A 544 -7.98 -1.24 -45.11
N LYS A 545 -8.53 -2.44 -45.22
CA LYS A 545 -8.61 -3.37 -44.08
C LYS A 545 -7.20 -3.80 -43.67
N LEU A 546 -6.94 -3.82 -42.37
CA LEU A 546 -5.69 -4.33 -41.80
C LEU A 546 -5.48 -5.77 -42.31
N LYS A 547 -4.26 -6.08 -42.74
CA LYS A 547 -3.84 -7.43 -43.18
C LYS A 547 -2.40 -7.65 -42.78
N PHE A 548 -2.04 -8.90 -42.55
CA PHE A 548 -0.64 -9.25 -42.42
C PHE A 548 0.15 -8.95 -43.73
N THR A 549 1.37 -8.46 -43.58
CA THR A 549 2.33 -8.47 -44.67
C THR A 549 2.78 -9.94 -44.93
N TYR A 550 3.32 -10.22 -46.09
CA TYR A 550 3.77 -11.56 -46.43
C TYR A 550 4.81 -12.11 -45.43
N GLN A 551 5.67 -11.24 -44.90
CA GLN A 551 6.68 -11.58 -43.92
C GLN A 551 6.09 -11.87 -42.54
N GLU A 552 5.15 -11.05 -42.10
CA GLU A 552 4.42 -11.25 -40.85
C GLU A 552 3.58 -12.54 -40.85
N GLN A 553 2.96 -12.87 -41.99
CA GLN A 553 2.22 -14.12 -42.10
C GLN A 553 3.14 -15.32 -42.00
N LYS A 554 4.33 -15.26 -42.61
CA LYS A 554 5.31 -16.31 -42.52
C LYS A 554 5.88 -16.44 -41.10
N ASP A 555 6.17 -15.30 -40.45
CA ASP A 555 6.63 -15.29 -39.07
C ASP A 555 5.53 -15.88 -38.14
N TYR A 556 4.26 -15.52 -38.32
CA TYR A 556 3.13 -16.03 -37.56
C TYR A 556 2.99 -17.57 -37.67
N ASP A 557 3.20 -18.12 -38.88
CA ASP A 557 3.08 -19.56 -39.12
C ASP A 557 4.27 -20.38 -38.56
N THR A 558 5.43 -19.76 -38.28
CA THR A 558 6.65 -20.48 -37.85
C THR A 558 7.09 -20.16 -36.42
N ILE A 559 6.63 -19.06 -35.83
CA ILE A 559 7.15 -18.50 -34.55
C ILE A 559 6.92 -19.46 -33.36
N GLU A 560 5.77 -20.13 -33.32
CA GLU A 560 5.46 -21.09 -32.24
C GLU A 560 6.43 -22.28 -32.25
N GLN A 561 6.79 -22.77 -33.47
CA GLN A 561 7.74 -23.85 -33.61
C GLN A 561 9.17 -23.41 -33.22
N GLU A 562 9.56 -22.18 -33.60
CA GLU A 562 10.86 -21.61 -33.26
C GLU A 562 10.99 -21.35 -31.75
N MET A 563 9.93 -20.94 -31.08
CA MET A 563 9.88 -20.79 -29.63
C MET A 563 10.02 -22.14 -28.93
N ALA A 564 9.27 -23.16 -29.36
CA ALA A 564 9.36 -24.50 -28.81
C ALA A 564 10.75 -25.10 -28.96
N ASP A 565 11.40 -24.91 -30.12
CA ASP A 565 12.77 -25.37 -30.36
C ASP A 565 13.81 -24.65 -29.46
N LEU A 566 13.59 -23.35 -29.16
CA LEU A 566 14.45 -22.59 -28.26
C LEU A 566 14.22 -22.96 -26.79
N GLU A 567 12.99 -23.23 -26.35
CA GLU A 567 12.69 -23.75 -25.02
C GLU A 567 13.32 -25.11 -24.77
N ASP A 568 13.22 -26.02 -25.75
CA ASP A 568 13.90 -27.32 -25.70
C ASP A 568 15.44 -27.19 -25.64
N LEU A 569 15.99 -26.20 -26.33
CA LEU A 569 17.42 -25.92 -26.29
C LEU A 569 17.85 -25.41 -24.92
N VAL A 570 17.11 -24.47 -24.31
CA VAL A 570 17.36 -23.94 -22.97
C VAL A 570 17.29 -25.07 -21.94
N CYS A 571 16.30 -25.94 -22.04
CA CYS A 571 16.13 -27.08 -21.14
C CYS A 571 17.29 -28.06 -21.21
N ARG A 572 17.79 -28.37 -22.44
CA ARG A 572 18.98 -29.22 -22.64
C ARG A 572 20.25 -28.58 -22.09
N LEU A 573 20.42 -27.27 -22.29
CA LEU A 573 21.58 -26.55 -21.75
C LEU A 573 21.55 -26.55 -20.21
N ASP A 574 20.39 -26.50 -19.58
CA ASP A 574 20.26 -26.64 -18.13
C ASP A 574 20.67 -28.03 -17.63
N GLU A 575 20.25 -29.08 -18.32
CA GLU A 575 20.70 -30.44 -18.00
C GLU A 575 22.22 -30.61 -18.16
N ASP A 576 22.80 -30.03 -19.20
CA ASP A 576 24.23 -30.12 -19.45
C ASP A 576 25.07 -29.26 -18.49
N ILE A 577 24.55 -28.10 -18.03
CA ILE A 577 25.12 -27.30 -16.95
C ILE A 577 25.15 -28.12 -15.64
N LEU A 578 24.06 -28.84 -15.32
CA LEU A 578 24.02 -29.71 -14.16
C LEU A 578 25.04 -30.87 -14.24
N LYS A 579 25.28 -31.43 -15.43
CA LYS A 579 26.26 -32.48 -15.64
C LYS A 579 27.70 -31.97 -15.62
N ALA A 580 27.92 -30.71 -16.04
CA ALA A 580 29.23 -30.08 -16.12
C ALA A 580 29.68 -29.36 -14.83
N ALA A 581 28.99 -29.56 -13.70
CA ALA A 581 29.19 -28.86 -12.43
C ALA A 581 30.61 -28.89 -11.83
N THR A 582 31.51 -29.76 -12.36
CA THR A 582 32.91 -29.89 -11.92
C THR A 582 33.92 -29.24 -12.86
N ASP A 583 33.51 -28.84 -14.07
CA ASP A 583 34.40 -28.24 -15.09
C ASP A 583 34.03 -26.76 -15.32
N PHE A 584 34.78 -25.86 -14.67
CA PHE A 584 34.51 -24.42 -14.66
C PHE A 584 34.55 -23.78 -16.07
N VAL A 585 35.43 -24.26 -16.98
CA VAL A 585 35.54 -23.70 -18.32
C VAL A 585 34.32 -24.06 -19.16
N ARG A 586 33.88 -25.30 -19.07
CA ARG A 586 32.73 -25.82 -19.80
C ARG A 586 31.40 -25.24 -19.24
N LEU A 587 31.34 -25.03 -17.94
CA LEU A 587 30.19 -24.41 -17.26
C LEU A 587 30.00 -22.95 -17.71
N ASN A 588 31.09 -22.20 -17.88
CA ASN A 588 31.03 -20.81 -18.35
C ASN A 588 30.62 -20.72 -19.85
N GLU A 589 31.06 -21.65 -20.67
CA GLU A 589 30.62 -21.75 -22.07
C GLU A 589 29.14 -22.11 -22.20
N LEU A 590 28.65 -23.07 -21.42
CA LEU A 590 27.25 -23.50 -21.43
C LEU A 590 26.32 -22.39 -20.86
N SER A 591 26.75 -21.69 -19.82
CA SER A 591 26.00 -20.55 -19.27
C SER A 591 25.84 -19.43 -20.29
N LYS A 592 26.92 -19.12 -21.04
CA LYS A 592 26.84 -18.11 -22.11
C LYS A 592 25.92 -18.53 -23.25
N GLN A 593 25.95 -19.80 -23.64
CA GLN A 593 25.03 -20.33 -24.65
C GLN A 593 23.58 -20.31 -24.19
N LYS A 594 23.34 -20.56 -22.90
CA LYS A 594 22.01 -20.44 -22.31
C LYS A 594 21.51 -19.00 -22.32
N GLU A 595 22.35 -18.01 -21.92
CA GLU A 595 21.99 -16.58 -21.97
C GLU A 595 21.67 -16.14 -23.42
N GLU A 596 22.45 -16.56 -24.41
CA GLU A 596 22.19 -16.26 -25.82
C GLU A 596 20.89 -16.92 -26.34
N ALA A 597 20.57 -18.13 -25.89
CA ALA A 597 19.34 -18.83 -26.27
C ALA A 597 18.12 -18.19 -25.57
N SER A 598 18.24 -17.81 -24.28
CA SER A 598 17.17 -17.13 -23.53
C SER A 598 16.86 -15.75 -24.13
N ALA A 599 17.86 -14.95 -24.49
CA ALA A 599 17.67 -13.67 -25.15
C ALA A 599 16.93 -13.79 -26.49
N LYS A 600 17.26 -14.83 -27.29
CA LYS A 600 16.53 -15.09 -28.53
C LYS A 600 15.09 -15.55 -28.32
N LEU A 601 14.85 -16.32 -27.27
CA LEU A 601 13.49 -16.74 -26.88
C LEU A 601 12.65 -15.52 -26.51
N GLU A 602 13.21 -14.60 -25.72
CA GLU A 602 12.54 -13.36 -25.31
C GLU A 602 12.20 -12.47 -26.52
N GLU A 603 13.13 -12.28 -27.46
CA GLU A 603 12.89 -11.55 -28.71
C GLU A 603 11.75 -12.20 -29.54
N LYS A 604 11.72 -13.54 -29.61
CA LYS A 604 10.66 -14.27 -30.33
C LYS A 604 9.30 -14.18 -29.61
N MET A 605 9.28 -14.18 -28.28
CA MET A 605 8.06 -14.00 -27.49
C MET A 605 7.46 -12.60 -27.69
N GLU A 606 8.28 -11.54 -27.67
CA GLU A 606 7.81 -10.19 -27.98
C GLU A 606 7.25 -10.09 -29.41
N ARG A 607 7.92 -10.73 -30.37
CA ARG A 607 7.44 -10.76 -31.76
C ARG A 607 6.12 -11.53 -31.90
N TRP A 608 5.97 -12.63 -31.20
CA TRP A 608 4.75 -13.43 -31.17
C TRP A 608 3.57 -12.65 -30.58
N MET A 609 3.74 -11.96 -29.44
CA MET A 609 2.71 -11.10 -28.84
C MET A 609 2.24 -10.02 -29.81
N TYR A 610 3.18 -9.35 -30.51
CA TYR A 610 2.83 -8.35 -31.52
C TYR A 610 1.98 -8.95 -32.66
N LEU A 611 2.36 -10.14 -33.16
CA LEU A 611 1.66 -10.80 -34.25
C LEU A 611 0.27 -11.28 -33.81
N GLU A 612 0.11 -11.74 -32.59
CA GLU A 612 -1.16 -12.20 -32.05
C GLU A 612 -2.12 -11.03 -31.79
N GLU A 613 -1.63 -9.92 -31.25
CA GLU A 613 -2.41 -8.68 -31.13
C GLU A 613 -2.88 -8.19 -32.49
N LYS A 614 -2.00 -8.21 -33.50
CA LYS A 614 -2.34 -7.83 -34.86
C LYS A 614 -3.35 -8.79 -35.51
N ALA A 615 -3.24 -10.11 -35.23
CA ALA A 615 -4.21 -11.11 -35.67
C ALA A 615 -5.61 -10.84 -35.10
N ALA A 616 -5.70 -10.57 -33.80
CA ALA A 616 -6.96 -10.23 -33.13
C ALA A 616 -7.59 -8.94 -33.71
N ARG A 617 -6.79 -7.92 -34.00
CA ARG A 617 -7.27 -6.68 -34.67
C ARG A 617 -7.75 -6.93 -36.11
N ILE A 618 -7.12 -7.84 -36.84
CA ILE A 618 -7.56 -8.25 -38.18
C ILE A 618 -8.88 -9.00 -38.11
N GLU A 619 -9.07 -9.90 -37.14
CA GLU A 619 -10.31 -10.63 -36.89
C GLU A 619 -11.45 -9.69 -36.46
N ALA A 620 -11.14 -8.69 -35.64
CA ALA A 620 -12.09 -7.64 -35.23
C ALA A 620 -12.50 -6.71 -36.40
N GLY A 621 -11.82 -6.77 -37.54
CA GLY A 621 -12.14 -6.01 -38.74
C GLY A 621 -11.72 -4.54 -38.70
N GLU A 622 -10.72 -4.21 -37.89
CA GLU A 622 -10.18 -2.85 -37.78
C GLU A 622 -9.54 -2.37 -39.10
N LEU A 623 -9.59 -1.06 -39.29
CA LEU A 623 -9.03 -0.36 -40.47
C LEU A 623 -7.60 0.09 -40.16
N GLU A 624 -6.75 0.08 -41.16
CA GLU A 624 -5.35 0.58 -41.06
C GLU A 624 -5.36 2.06 -40.62
N GLU A 625 -4.84 2.38 -39.43
CA GLU A 625 -4.54 3.74 -39.02
C GLU A 625 -3.32 4.26 -39.81
N ASN A 626 -3.53 5.34 -40.55
CA ASN A 626 -2.44 6.03 -41.23
C ASN A 626 -1.51 6.70 -40.19
N THR A 627 -0.50 6.00 -39.75
CA THR A 627 0.69 6.61 -39.14
C THR A 627 1.63 7.09 -40.24
N GLU A 628 1.32 8.22 -40.88
CA GLU A 628 2.30 9.07 -41.52
C GLU A 628 2.27 10.42 -40.80
N ASN A 629 3.33 10.65 -40.00
CA ASN A 629 4.05 11.90 -39.65
C ASN A 629 4.35 11.97 -38.15
N GLU A 630 5.52 11.73 -37.72
CA GLU A 630 6.80 12.46 -37.62
C GLU A 630 7.88 11.55 -37.01
#